data_38abcb0d77d0b98e1f08e744b78fb8ec
#
_entry.id   38abcb0d77d0b98e1f08e744b78fb8ec
#
_cell.length_a   1.000
_cell.length_b   1.000
_cell.length_c   1.000
_cell.angle_alpha   90.00
_cell.angle_beta   90.00
_cell.angle_gamma   90.00
#
_symmetry.space_group_name_H-M   'P 1'
#
loop_
_entity.id
_entity.type
_entity.pdbx_description
1 polymer ?
#
loop_
_entity_poly.entity_id
_entity_poly.type
_entity_poly.pdbx_seq_one_letter_code
_entity_poly.pdbx_strand_id
1 'polypeptide(L)'
;MLTVTQLARECGISRSTILYYEQEELLSPAYRSENGYRWYGTKEIERLKAINSYRSYGLPVASIRSLLDRKGESQSQILKEHFNQLEKEIQNLRAQQKAIVVLLQEPNLLGDKIVTKDRWVQIMVAAGFTENDMIKWHQKFEEMEPQEHQKFLESLGIEGAEITQIRSL
;
A
#
# COMPACT_ATOMS: atom_id res chain seq x y z
N MET A 1 -1.65 -14.28 -32.97
CA MET A 1 -1.14 -15.46 -32.21
C MET A 1 0.32 -15.24 -31.96
N LEU A 2 0.76 -15.42 -30.69
CA LEU A 2 2.12 -15.19 -30.23
C LEU A 2 2.75 -16.52 -29.78
N THR A 3 4.05 -16.65 -29.99
CA THR A 3 4.84 -17.69 -29.34
C THR A 3 5.09 -17.32 -27.87
N VAL A 4 5.53 -18.27 -27.03
CA VAL A 4 5.86 -17.99 -25.61
C VAL A 4 6.89 -16.87 -25.46
N THR A 5 7.86 -16.75 -26.35
CA THR A 5 8.89 -15.68 -26.32
C THR A 5 8.30 -14.32 -26.67
N GLN A 6 7.41 -14.26 -27.64
CA GLN A 6 6.73 -13.01 -28.01
C GLN A 6 5.77 -12.57 -26.91
N LEU A 7 5.00 -13.48 -26.33
CA LEU A 7 4.12 -13.21 -25.19
C LEU A 7 4.88 -12.70 -23.97
N ALA A 8 6.03 -13.33 -23.67
CA ALA A 8 6.91 -12.88 -22.58
C ALA A 8 7.36 -11.42 -22.74
N ARG A 9 7.79 -11.06 -23.97
CA ARG A 9 8.20 -9.68 -24.29
C ARG A 9 7.03 -8.70 -24.19
N GLU A 10 5.87 -9.06 -24.73
CA GLU A 10 4.70 -8.19 -24.73
C GLU A 10 4.18 -7.91 -23.31
N CYS A 11 4.24 -8.89 -22.43
CA CYS A 11 3.75 -8.78 -21.06
C CYS A 11 4.85 -8.41 -20.05
N GLY A 12 6.10 -8.20 -20.46
CA GLY A 12 7.20 -7.78 -19.59
C GLY A 12 7.62 -8.81 -18.54
N ILE A 13 7.45 -10.10 -18.83
CA ILE A 13 7.79 -11.20 -17.91
C ILE A 13 8.69 -12.23 -18.57
N SER A 14 9.29 -13.14 -17.79
CA SER A 14 10.15 -14.17 -18.30
C SER A 14 9.36 -15.32 -18.95
N ARG A 15 9.99 -16.03 -19.89
CA ARG A 15 9.42 -17.27 -20.44
C ARG A 15 9.17 -18.32 -19.36
N SER A 16 10.07 -18.44 -18.40
CA SER A 16 9.93 -19.37 -17.27
C SER A 16 8.70 -19.05 -16.42
N THR A 17 8.37 -17.76 -16.23
CA THR A 17 7.16 -17.36 -15.54
C THR A 17 5.89 -17.80 -16.28
N ILE A 18 5.85 -17.68 -17.61
CA ILE A 18 4.72 -18.15 -18.40
C ILE A 18 4.56 -19.67 -18.26
N LEU A 19 5.66 -20.43 -18.39
CA LEU A 19 5.63 -21.89 -18.24
C LEU A 19 5.24 -22.32 -16.84
N TYR A 20 5.66 -21.56 -15.81
CA TYR A 20 5.20 -21.77 -14.45
C TYR A 20 3.69 -21.55 -14.32
N TYR A 21 3.13 -20.48 -14.90
CA TYR A 21 1.69 -20.26 -14.90
C TYR A 21 0.91 -21.32 -15.68
N GLU A 22 1.49 -21.94 -16.72
CA GLU A 22 0.91 -23.11 -17.36
C GLU A 22 0.89 -24.33 -16.42
N GLN A 23 1.98 -24.58 -15.72
CA GLN A 23 2.09 -25.67 -14.76
C GLN A 23 1.10 -25.51 -13.61
N GLU A 24 0.89 -24.28 -13.16
CA GLU A 24 -0.09 -23.93 -12.14
C GLU A 24 -1.53 -23.82 -12.68
N GLU A 25 -1.78 -24.17 -13.93
CA GLU A 25 -3.08 -24.11 -14.61
C GLU A 25 -3.74 -22.71 -14.61
N LEU A 26 -2.95 -21.65 -14.40
CA LEU A 26 -3.43 -20.28 -14.51
C LEU A 26 -3.59 -19.82 -15.94
N LEU A 27 -2.75 -20.32 -16.83
CA LEU A 27 -2.69 -19.98 -18.24
C LEU A 27 -2.58 -21.28 -19.04
N SER A 28 -3.23 -21.35 -20.20
CA SER A 28 -3.04 -22.44 -21.17
C SER A 28 -2.81 -21.83 -22.54
N PRO A 29 -1.98 -22.44 -23.40
CA PRO A 29 -1.89 -21.98 -24.78
C PRO A 29 -3.22 -22.20 -25.50
N ALA A 30 -3.56 -21.31 -26.44
CA ALA A 30 -4.76 -21.43 -27.25
C ALA A 30 -4.73 -22.73 -28.08
N TYR A 31 -3.55 -23.12 -28.58
CA TYR A 31 -3.30 -24.41 -29.18
C TYR A 31 -1.80 -24.75 -29.15
N ARG A 32 -1.49 -26.01 -29.37
CA ARG A 32 -0.14 -26.52 -29.65
C ARG A 32 -0.05 -27.03 -31.08
N SER A 33 0.97 -26.59 -31.82
CA SER A 33 1.22 -27.11 -33.16
C SER A 33 1.62 -28.58 -33.12
N GLU A 34 1.60 -29.27 -34.25
CA GLU A 34 2.06 -30.65 -34.39
C GLU A 34 3.49 -30.88 -33.86
N ASN A 35 4.35 -29.88 -34.02
CA ASN A 35 5.72 -29.84 -33.48
C ASN A 35 5.81 -29.46 -32.01
N GLY A 36 4.70 -29.38 -31.28
CA GLY A 36 4.64 -29.06 -29.85
C GLY A 36 4.80 -27.58 -29.49
N TYR A 37 4.91 -26.65 -30.43
CA TYR A 37 5.01 -25.23 -30.16
C TYR A 37 3.72 -24.66 -29.62
N ARG A 38 3.84 -23.80 -28.58
CA ARG A 38 2.74 -23.14 -27.89
C ARG A 38 2.37 -21.83 -28.59
N TRP A 39 1.10 -21.61 -28.79
CA TRP A 39 0.54 -20.43 -29.41
C TRP A 39 -0.52 -19.79 -28.51
N TYR A 40 -0.45 -18.47 -28.35
CA TYR A 40 -1.32 -17.69 -27.47
C TYR A 40 -2.05 -16.63 -28.28
N GLY A 41 -3.34 -16.51 -28.07
CA GLY A 41 -4.20 -15.51 -28.72
C GLY A 41 -4.51 -14.34 -27.78
N THR A 42 -5.45 -13.51 -28.20
CA THR A 42 -5.86 -12.31 -27.46
C THR A 42 -6.40 -12.66 -26.06
N LYS A 43 -7.19 -13.74 -25.94
CA LYS A 43 -7.75 -14.19 -24.66
C LYS A 43 -6.65 -14.57 -23.66
N GLU A 44 -5.62 -15.26 -24.12
CA GLU A 44 -4.49 -15.67 -23.28
C GLU A 44 -3.65 -14.47 -22.86
N ILE A 45 -3.49 -13.47 -23.73
CA ILE A 45 -2.81 -12.20 -23.42
C ILE A 45 -3.59 -11.44 -22.34
N GLU A 46 -4.91 -11.31 -22.48
CA GLU A 46 -5.76 -10.64 -21.49
C GLU A 46 -5.74 -11.38 -20.16
N ARG A 47 -5.83 -12.72 -20.18
CA ARG A 47 -5.73 -13.54 -18.97
C ARG A 47 -4.37 -13.37 -18.30
N LEU A 48 -3.27 -13.33 -19.04
CA LEU A 48 -1.94 -13.12 -18.49
C LEU A 48 -1.77 -11.72 -17.89
N LYS A 49 -2.33 -10.69 -18.52
CA LYS A 49 -2.35 -9.32 -17.97
C LYS A 49 -3.11 -9.26 -16.64
N ALA A 50 -4.24 -9.96 -16.53
CA ALA A 50 -5.00 -10.06 -15.28
C ALA A 50 -4.20 -10.80 -14.20
N ILE A 51 -3.53 -11.91 -14.52
CA ILE A 51 -2.64 -12.63 -13.60
C ILE A 51 -1.55 -11.69 -13.07
N ASN A 52 -0.86 -10.95 -13.96
CA ASN A 52 0.19 -10.03 -13.58
C ASN A 52 -0.32 -8.91 -12.66
N SER A 53 -1.51 -8.37 -12.92
CA SER A 53 -2.13 -7.37 -12.04
C SER A 53 -2.40 -7.93 -10.64
N TYR A 54 -2.96 -9.11 -10.53
CA TYR A 54 -3.19 -9.74 -9.23
C TYR A 54 -1.87 -10.09 -8.51
N ARG A 55 -0.84 -10.52 -9.25
CA ARG A 55 0.50 -10.75 -8.69
C ARG A 55 1.14 -9.46 -8.16
N SER A 56 0.94 -8.33 -8.82
CA SER A 56 1.44 -7.03 -8.35
C SER A 56 0.79 -6.57 -7.04
N TYR A 57 -0.42 -7.06 -6.75
CA TYR A 57 -1.09 -6.85 -5.45
C TYR A 57 -0.64 -7.86 -4.37
N GLY A 58 0.32 -8.73 -4.68
CA GLY A 58 0.84 -9.72 -3.73
C GLY A 58 -0.02 -10.98 -3.56
N LEU A 59 -1.07 -11.18 -4.37
CA LEU A 59 -1.92 -12.35 -4.21
C LEU A 59 -1.17 -13.66 -4.51
N PRO A 60 -1.38 -14.70 -3.70
CA PRO A 60 -0.87 -16.05 -3.98
C PRO A 60 -1.47 -16.63 -5.27
N VAL A 61 -0.70 -17.48 -5.96
CA VAL A 61 -1.14 -18.13 -7.22
C VAL A 61 -2.46 -18.87 -7.07
N ALA A 62 -2.65 -19.59 -5.96
CA ALA A 62 -3.90 -20.30 -5.67
C ALA A 62 -5.13 -19.38 -5.59
N SER A 63 -4.97 -18.18 -4.97
CA SER A 63 -6.03 -17.18 -4.88
C SER A 63 -6.34 -16.58 -6.25
N ILE A 64 -5.32 -16.36 -7.09
CA ILE A 64 -5.49 -15.86 -8.46
C ILE A 64 -6.30 -16.82 -9.31
N ARG A 65 -6.05 -18.14 -9.20
CA ARG A 65 -6.87 -19.15 -9.89
C ARG A 65 -8.35 -18.99 -9.53
N SER A 66 -8.63 -18.90 -8.22
CA SER A 66 -10.00 -18.70 -7.74
C SER A 66 -10.63 -17.40 -8.22
N LEU A 67 -9.84 -16.32 -8.37
CA LEU A 67 -10.30 -15.04 -8.89
C LEU A 67 -10.62 -15.07 -10.38
N LEU A 68 -9.80 -15.75 -11.17
CA LEU A 68 -9.99 -15.86 -12.63
C LEU A 68 -11.19 -16.70 -13.01
N ASP A 69 -11.52 -17.71 -12.19
CA ASP A 69 -12.60 -18.66 -12.47
C ASP A 69 -13.96 -18.24 -11.88
N ARG A 70 -13.95 -17.26 -10.98
CA ARG A 70 -15.17 -16.72 -10.33
C ARG A 70 -15.46 -15.30 -10.80
N LYS A 71 -16.73 -14.88 -10.70
CA LYS A 71 -17.18 -13.53 -11.02
C LYS A 71 -18.01 -12.92 -9.88
N GLY A 72 -17.98 -11.60 -9.77
CA GLY A 72 -18.85 -10.84 -8.87
C GLY A 72 -18.45 -10.89 -7.41
N GLU A 73 -19.40 -11.15 -6.52
CA GLU A 73 -19.21 -11.08 -5.05
C GLU A 73 -18.08 -11.94 -4.52
N SER A 74 -17.89 -13.13 -5.10
CA SER A 74 -16.80 -14.04 -4.72
C SER A 74 -15.40 -13.46 -4.98
N GLN A 75 -15.22 -12.65 -6.02
CA GLN A 75 -13.96 -11.96 -6.29
C GLN A 75 -13.69 -10.88 -5.23
N SER A 76 -14.72 -10.07 -4.92
CA SER A 76 -14.66 -9.03 -3.90
C SER A 76 -14.31 -9.61 -2.53
N GLN A 77 -14.85 -10.78 -2.20
CA GLN A 77 -14.55 -11.45 -0.94
C GLN A 77 -13.07 -11.86 -0.83
N ILE A 78 -12.51 -12.48 -1.87
CA ILE A 78 -11.09 -12.90 -1.88
C ILE A 78 -10.16 -11.68 -1.73
N LEU A 79 -10.48 -10.57 -2.41
CA LEU A 79 -9.68 -9.34 -2.31
C LEU A 79 -9.78 -8.70 -0.92
N LYS A 80 -10.96 -8.69 -0.30
CA LYS A 80 -11.16 -8.21 1.08
C LYS A 80 -10.37 -9.06 2.08
N GLU A 81 -10.40 -10.37 1.94
CA GLU A 81 -9.64 -11.28 2.80
C GLU A 81 -8.13 -11.03 2.68
N HIS A 82 -7.63 -10.85 1.47
CA HIS A 82 -6.24 -10.53 1.23
C HIS A 82 -5.86 -9.15 1.83
N PHE A 83 -6.70 -8.14 1.63
CA PHE A 83 -6.52 -6.83 2.24
C PHE A 83 -6.43 -6.92 3.77
N ASN A 84 -7.37 -7.64 4.41
CA ASN A 84 -7.35 -7.84 5.85
C ASN A 84 -6.10 -8.60 6.33
N GLN A 85 -5.58 -9.53 5.51
CA GLN A 85 -4.34 -10.24 5.82
C GLN A 85 -3.14 -9.29 5.77
N LEU A 86 -3.05 -8.44 4.75
CA LEU A 86 -2.00 -7.42 4.65
C LEU A 86 -2.05 -6.44 5.83
N GLU A 87 -3.24 -6.02 6.25
CA GLU A 87 -3.39 -5.14 7.40
C GLU A 87 -2.86 -5.77 8.69
N LYS A 88 -3.16 -7.04 8.92
CA LYS A 88 -2.61 -7.80 10.06
C LYS A 88 -1.08 -7.91 9.99
N GLU A 89 -0.53 -8.13 8.82
CA GLU A 89 0.91 -8.22 8.61
C GLU A 89 1.60 -6.87 8.88
N ILE A 90 1.02 -5.77 8.39
CA ILE A 90 1.49 -4.41 8.69
C ILE A 90 1.52 -4.16 10.20
N GLN A 91 0.45 -4.50 10.92
CA GLN A 91 0.39 -4.33 12.38
C GLN A 91 1.46 -5.17 13.09
N ASN A 92 1.67 -6.42 12.66
CA ASN A 92 2.70 -7.28 13.22
C ASN A 92 4.11 -6.72 12.96
N LEU A 93 4.41 -6.28 11.73
CA LEU A 93 5.69 -5.68 11.39
C LEU A 93 5.95 -4.39 12.18
N ARG A 94 4.94 -3.55 12.37
CA ARG A 94 5.05 -2.36 13.23
C ARG A 94 5.33 -2.71 14.69
N ALA A 95 4.71 -3.75 15.21
CA ALA A 95 4.99 -4.22 16.58
C ALA A 95 6.44 -4.72 16.71
N GLN A 96 6.96 -5.45 15.72
CA GLN A 96 8.36 -5.90 15.70
C GLN A 96 9.32 -4.71 15.62
N GLN A 97 9.04 -3.71 14.77
CA GLN A 97 9.85 -2.49 14.71
C GLN A 97 9.89 -1.76 16.05
N LYS A 98 8.75 -1.62 16.73
CA LYS A 98 8.69 -1.01 18.07
C LYS A 98 9.53 -1.78 19.09
N ALA A 99 9.48 -3.10 19.08
CA ALA A 99 10.30 -3.93 19.96
C ALA A 99 11.80 -3.73 19.73
N ILE A 100 12.22 -3.65 18.46
CA ILE A 100 13.62 -3.40 18.08
C ILE A 100 14.07 -2.02 18.57
N VAL A 101 13.25 -0.99 18.41
CA VAL A 101 13.56 0.37 18.87
C VAL A 101 13.75 0.42 20.39
N VAL A 102 12.90 -0.30 21.14
CA VAL A 102 13.05 -0.41 22.60
C VAL A 102 14.39 -1.08 22.96
N LEU A 103 14.78 -2.15 22.25
CA LEU A 103 16.05 -2.84 22.47
C LEU A 103 17.26 -1.97 22.15
N LEU A 104 17.18 -1.16 21.11
CA LEU A 104 18.25 -0.26 20.70
C LEU A 104 18.29 1.03 21.51
N GLN A 105 17.27 1.34 22.29
CA GLN A 105 17.10 2.61 23.00
C GLN A 105 17.19 3.83 22.05
N GLU A 106 16.77 3.65 20.77
CA GLU A 106 16.86 4.63 19.70
C GLU A 106 15.45 4.99 19.19
N PRO A 107 14.68 5.81 19.93
CA PRO A 107 13.29 6.14 19.58
C PRO A 107 13.14 6.80 18.20
N ASN A 108 14.19 7.41 17.67
CA ASN A 108 14.19 8.09 16.38
C ASN A 108 14.20 7.14 15.16
N LEU A 109 14.42 5.81 15.36
CA LEU A 109 14.38 4.81 14.28
C LEU A 109 12.97 4.44 13.85
N LEU A 110 11.96 4.68 14.69
CA LEU A 110 10.58 4.59 14.27
C LEU A 110 10.31 5.80 13.39
N GLY A 111 10.41 5.59 12.09
CA GLY A 111 10.13 6.61 11.08
C GLY A 111 8.64 6.95 10.96
N ASP A 112 7.88 6.99 12.04
CA ASP A 112 6.79 7.92 12.14
C ASP A 112 7.46 9.28 12.02
N LYS A 113 7.35 9.88 10.85
CA LYS A 113 7.55 11.30 10.70
C LYS A 113 6.45 11.97 11.53
N ILE A 114 6.61 11.93 12.86
CA ILE A 114 5.95 12.88 13.72
C ILE A 114 6.47 14.20 13.18
N VAL A 115 5.61 14.90 12.49
CA VAL A 115 5.92 16.28 12.11
C VAL A 115 6.09 16.98 13.44
N THR A 116 7.34 17.17 13.88
CA THR A 116 7.61 17.88 15.13
C THR A 116 7.05 19.30 15.04
N LYS A 117 6.77 19.92 16.17
CA LYS A 117 6.36 21.33 16.23
C LYS A 117 7.24 22.22 15.35
N ASP A 118 8.56 22.10 15.48
CA ASP A 118 9.50 22.91 14.70
C ASP A 118 9.37 22.67 13.21
N ARG A 119 9.20 21.42 12.80
CA ARG A 119 9.02 21.08 11.39
C ARG A 119 7.68 21.59 10.86
N TRP A 120 6.62 21.49 11.64
CA TRP A 120 5.31 22.03 11.28
C TRP A 120 5.37 23.56 11.11
N VAL A 121 5.99 24.29 12.06
CA VAL A 121 6.20 25.74 11.97
C VAL A 121 6.98 26.11 10.70
N GLN A 122 8.07 25.41 10.39
CA GLN A 122 8.83 25.63 9.15
C GLN A 122 7.97 25.49 7.89
N ILE A 123 7.10 24.47 7.86
CA ILE A 123 6.18 24.23 6.73
C ILE A 123 5.18 25.38 6.61
N MET A 124 4.61 25.84 7.72
CA MET A 124 3.64 26.95 7.73
C MET A 124 4.28 28.26 7.29
N VAL A 125 5.49 28.56 7.76
CA VAL A 125 6.27 29.74 7.33
C VAL A 125 6.59 29.67 5.83
N ALA A 126 7.02 28.50 5.34
CA ALA A 126 7.29 28.28 3.92
C ALA A 126 6.02 28.41 3.05
N ALA A 127 4.84 28.13 3.61
CA ALA A 127 3.54 28.33 2.98
C ALA A 127 3.03 29.79 3.08
N GLY A 128 3.82 30.71 3.67
CA GLY A 128 3.49 32.14 3.77
C GLY A 128 2.69 32.54 4.99
N PHE A 129 2.55 31.66 5.99
CA PHE A 129 1.89 31.99 7.25
C PHE A 129 2.81 32.83 8.14
N THR A 130 2.28 33.94 8.68
CA THR A 130 2.93 34.70 9.73
C THR A 130 2.65 34.09 11.10
N GLU A 131 3.38 34.49 12.12
CA GLU A 131 3.14 34.08 13.52
C GLU A 131 1.70 34.40 13.96
N ASN A 132 1.18 35.54 13.58
CA ASN A 132 -0.20 35.96 13.88
C ASN A 132 -1.24 35.05 13.13
N ASP A 133 -0.93 34.61 11.94
CA ASP A 133 -1.82 33.69 11.20
C ASP A 133 -1.84 32.32 11.86
N MET A 134 -0.72 31.83 12.39
CA MET A 134 -0.65 30.57 13.14
C MET A 134 -1.45 30.66 14.46
N ILE A 135 -1.38 31.77 15.16
CA ILE A 135 -2.20 31.99 16.36
C ILE A 135 -3.69 31.96 16.03
N LYS A 136 -4.12 32.69 15.00
CA LYS A 136 -5.52 32.66 14.54
C LYS A 136 -5.98 31.29 14.11
N TRP A 137 -5.08 30.53 13.48
CA TRP A 137 -5.37 29.18 13.07
C TRP A 137 -5.61 28.26 14.28
N HIS A 138 -4.78 28.34 15.32
CA HIS A 138 -4.97 27.61 16.57
C HIS A 138 -6.27 27.98 17.28
N GLN A 139 -6.58 29.28 17.37
CA GLN A 139 -7.83 29.80 17.95
C GLN A 139 -9.04 29.22 17.21
N LYS A 140 -8.99 29.22 15.86
CA LYS A 140 -10.10 28.71 15.03
C LYS A 140 -10.25 27.21 15.12
N PHE A 141 -9.14 26.49 15.22
CA PHE A 141 -9.16 25.03 15.39
C PHE A 141 -9.71 24.64 16.76
N GLU A 142 -9.31 25.37 17.82
CA GLU A 142 -9.85 25.14 19.17
C GLU A 142 -11.36 25.44 19.23
N GLU A 143 -11.83 26.49 18.58
CA GLU A 143 -13.26 26.85 18.52
C GLU A 143 -14.09 25.80 17.80
N MET A 144 -13.60 25.23 16.69
CA MET A 144 -14.34 24.32 15.82
C MET A 144 -14.27 22.86 16.29
N GLU A 145 -13.07 22.39 16.67
CA GLU A 145 -12.79 20.99 16.92
C GLU A 145 -11.79 20.80 18.08
N PRO A 146 -12.17 21.15 19.32
CA PRO A 146 -11.24 21.20 20.47
C PRO A 146 -10.57 19.86 20.79
N GLN A 147 -11.28 18.73 20.57
CA GLN A 147 -10.73 17.40 20.81
C GLN A 147 -9.70 16.99 19.75
N GLU A 148 -9.96 17.32 18.50
CA GLU A 148 -9.03 17.04 17.40
C GLU A 148 -7.82 17.98 17.44
N HIS A 149 -8.00 19.23 17.90
CA HIS A 149 -6.89 20.15 18.15
C HIS A 149 -5.94 19.61 19.21
N GLN A 150 -6.47 19.05 20.31
CA GLN A 150 -5.68 18.39 21.34
C GLN A 150 -4.84 17.25 20.75
N LYS A 151 -5.48 16.34 20.02
CA LYS A 151 -4.80 15.20 19.38
C LYS A 151 -3.74 15.64 18.36
N PHE A 152 -4.03 16.70 17.61
CA PHE A 152 -3.08 17.29 16.68
C PHE A 152 -1.83 17.79 17.40
N LEU A 153 -1.97 18.57 18.48
CA LEU A 153 -0.83 19.07 19.25
C LEU A 153 -0.02 17.94 19.88
N GLU A 154 -0.68 16.92 20.41
CA GLU A 154 -0.03 15.71 20.91
C GLU A 154 0.75 14.97 19.80
N SER A 155 0.21 14.94 18.58
CA SER A 155 0.87 14.31 17.43
C SER A 155 2.13 15.03 16.98
N LEU A 156 2.29 16.30 17.31
CA LEU A 156 3.51 17.10 17.08
C LEU A 156 4.59 16.89 18.16
N GLY A 157 4.32 16.03 19.15
CA GLY A 157 5.22 15.77 20.27
C GLY A 157 5.34 16.94 21.26
N ILE A 158 4.32 17.80 21.33
CA ILE A 158 4.30 18.97 22.25
C ILE A 158 3.95 18.49 23.66
N GLU A 159 4.64 19.00 24.67
CA GLU A 159 4.38 18.65 26.06
C GLU A 159 3.07 19.24 26.60
N GLY A 160 2.41 18.55 27.55
CA GLY A 160 1.09 18.91 28.05
C GLY A 160 0.97 20.35 28.61
N ALA A 161 2.02 20.86 29.23
CA ALA A 161 2.05 22.24 29.72
C ALA A 161 1.98 23.25 28.56
N GLU A 162 2.72 23.03 27.50
CA GLU A 162 2.75 23.87 26.30
C GLU A 162 1.45 23.71 25.49
N ILE A 163 0.86 22.52 25.42
CA ILE A 163 -0.46 22.32 24.82
C ILE A 163 -1.51 23.17 25.51
N THR A 164 -1.51 23.21 26.84
CA THR A 164 -2.44 24.04 27.61
C THR A 164 -2.29 25.52 27.28
N GLN A 165 -1.05 25.98 27.10
CA GLN A 165 -0.76 27.39 26.73
C GLN A 165 -1.26 27.70 25.30
N ILE A 166 -1.02 26.82 24.33
CA ILE A 166 -1.47 27.00 22.94
C ILE A 166 -3.00 27.04 22.87
N ARG A 167 -3.68 26.18 23.61
CA ARG A 167 -5.15 26.13 23.64
C ARG A 167 -5.80 27.30 24.38
N SER A 168 -5.03 28.04 25.14
CA SER A 168 -5.49 29.26 25.86
C SER A 168 -5.26 30.57 25.09
N LEU A 169 -4.69 30.51 23.88
CA LEU A 169 -4.51 31.66 23.00
C LEU A 169 -5.87 32.14 22.47
#